data_1bd57d5feca73360bf9131d31d27efcc
#
_entry.id   1bd57d5feca73360bf9131d31d27efcc
#
_cell.length_a   1.000
_cell.length_b   1.000
_cell.length_c   1.000
_cell.angle_alpha   90.00
_cell.angle_beta   90.00
_cell.angle_gamma   90.00
#
_symmetry.space_group_name_H-M   'P 1'
#
loop_
_entity.id
_entity.type
_entity.pdbx_description
1 polymer ?
#
loop_
_entity_poly.entity_id
_entity_poly.type
_entity_poly.pdbx_seq_one_letter_code
_entity_poly.pdbx_strand_id
1 'polypeptide(L)' 'ILDPELVGEVLRIMQKLAEEGKTMVVVTHEMEFARHVSNHVIFLHKGLIEEQGPPAELFGNPKSPRLQQFLSGALK' A
#
# COMPACT_ATOMS: atom_id res chain seq x y z
N ILE A 1 14.50 -10.45 -2.84
CA ILE A 1 14.27 -9.78 -1.54
C ILE A 1 15.33 -8.71 -1.37
N LEU A 2 14.88 -7.48 -1.11
CA LEU A 2 15.79 -6.37 -0.93
C LEU A 2 16.28 -6.31 0.52
N ASP A 3 17.54 -5.88 0.67
CA ASP A 3 18.08 -5.54 1.97
C ASP A 3 17.23 -4.41 2.58
N PRO A 4 16.95 -4.43 3.90
CA PRO A 4 16.14 -3.38 4.51
C PRO A 4 16.63 -1.96 4.24
N GLU A 5 17.95 -1.76 4.14
CA GLU A 5 18.48 -0.43 3.82
C GLU A 5 18.11 -0.03 2.40
N LEU A 6 18.17 -0.98 1.46
CA LEU A 6 17.84 -0.71 0.06
C LEU A 6 16.35 -0.49 -0.12
N VAL A 7 15.51 -1.16 0.66
CA VAL A 7 14.07 -0.93 0.62
C VAL A 7 13.75 0.53 0.91
N GLY A 8 14.35 1.10 1.95
CA GLY A 8 14.13 2.50 2.29
C GLY A 8 14.55 3.45 1.16
N GLU A 9 15.65 3.14 0.49
CA GLU A 9 16.12 3.96 -0.63
C GLU A 9 15.17 3.89 -1.82
N VAL A 10 14.71 2.68 -2.16
CA VAL A 10 13.79 2.48 -3.27
C VAL A 10 12.47 3.20 -2.99
N LEU A 11 11.93 3.06 -1.78
CA LEU A 11 10.68 3.72 -1.42
C LEU A 11 10.80 5.24 -1.51
N ARG A 12 11.94 5.80 -1.12
CA ARG A 12 12.16 7.24 -1.21
C ARG A 12 12.16 7.72 -2.66
N ILE A 13 12.79 6.95 -3.56
CA ILE A 13 12.79 7.28 -4.98
C ILE A 13 11.38 7.22 -5.55
N MET A 14 10.61 6.20 -5.19
CA MET A 14 9.24 6.05 -5.66
C MET A 14 8.35 7.17 -5.15
N GLN A 15 8.55 7.57 -3.90
CA GLN A 15 7.80 8.68 -3.32
C GLN A 15 8.08 9.97 -4.08
N LYS A 16 9.34 10.20 -4.44
CA LYS A 16 9.71 11.38 -5.22
C LYS A 16 9.06 11.37 -6.59
N LEU A 17 9.03 10.22 -7.25
CA LEU A 17 8.38 10.10 -8.56
C LEU A 17 6.87 10.37 -8.45
N ALA A 18 6.24 9.90 -7.39
CA ALA A 18 4.83 10.17 -7.16
C ALA A 18 4.57 11.67 -6.96
N GLU A 19 5.46 12.34 -6.24
CA GLU A 19 5.34 13.79 -6.02
C GLU A 19 5.52 14.57 -7.32
N GLU A 20 6.24 14.02 -8.28
CA GLU A 20 6.41 14.62 -9.59
C GLU A 20 5.24 14.37 -10.52
N GLY A 21 4.20 13.69 -10.05
CA GLY A 21 3.00 13.45 -10.83
C GLY A 21 3.06 12.25 -11.75
N LYS A 22 4.03 11.36 -11.57
CA LYS A 22 4.14 10.16 -12.40
C LYS A 22 3.03 9.17 -12.04
N THR A 23 2.42 8.59 -13.07
CA THR A 23 1.43 7.53 -12.88
C THR A 23 2.15 6.22 -12.67
N MET A 24 1.87 5.56 -11.54
CA MET A 24 2.54 4.31 -11.19
C MET A 24 1.56 3.32 -10.61
N VAL A 25 1.81 2.04 -10.87
CA VAL A 25 1.14 0.94 -10.20
C VAL A 25 2.21 0.21 -9.39
N VAL A 26 1.99 0.13 -8.08
CA VAL A 26 2.97 -0.43 -7.16
C VAL A 26 2.36 -1.62 -6.44
N VAL A 27 3.05 -2.75 -6.48
CA VAL A 27 2.65 -3.94 -5.73
C VAL A 27 3.59 -4.05 -4.54
N THR A 28 3.03 -3.99 -3.34
CA THR A 28 3.84 -3.95 -2.13
C THR A 28 3.06 -4.46 -0.95
N HIS A 29 3.76 -4.92 0.08
CA HIS A 29 3.17 -5.17 1.38
C HIS A 29 3.67 -4.17 2.42
N GLU A 30 4.31 -3.10 1.97
CA GLU A 30 4.74 -2.00 2.84
C GLU A 30 3.58 -1.04 3.01
N MET A 31 2.81 -1.22 4.08
CA MET A 31 1.54 -0.51 4.26
C MET A 31 1.71 0.98 4.51
N GLU A 32 2.74 1.38 5.26
CA GLU A 32 2.98 2.80 5.50
C GLU A 32 3.33 3.54 4.22
N PHE A 33 4.13 2.91 3.36
CA PHE A 33 4.46 3.48 2.06
C PHE A 33 3.19 3.63 1.21
N ALA A 34 2.39 2.56 1.13
CA ALA A 34 1.16 2.58 0.34
C ALA A 34 0.22 3.69 0.83
N ARG A 35 0.11 3.85 2.14
CA ARG A 35 -0.77 4.86 2.71
C ARG A 35 -0.33 6.28 2.38
N HIS A 36 0.98 6.53 2.38
CA HIS A 36 1.50 7.87 2.19
C HIS A 36 1.57 8.32 0.73
N VAL A 37 1.84 7.40 -0.19
CA VAL A 37 2.11 7.81 -1.58
C VAL A 37 0.98 7.52 -2.55
N SER A 38 0.07 6.60 -2.23
CA SER A 38 -0.97 6.23 -3.17
C SER A 38 -2.18 7.14 -3.06
N ASN A 39 -2.92 7.26 -4.17
CA ASN A 39 -4.21 7.93 -4.18
C ASN A 39 -5.35 6.93 -4.39
N HIS A 40 -5.01 5.68 -4.68
CA HIS A 40 -5.99 4.60 -4.78
C HIS A 40 -5.30 3.30 -4.44
N VAL A 41 -5.88 2.53 -3.54
CA VAL A 41 -5.31 1.28 -3.06
C VAL A 41 -6.25 0.14 -3.40
N ILE A 42 -5.69 -0.95 -3.88
CA ILE A 42 -6.43 -2.16 -4.20
C ILE A 42 -5.88 -3.30 -3.36
N PHE A 43 -6.75 -3.94 -2.58
CA PHE A 43 -6.38 -5.11 -1.79
C PHE A 43 -6.80 -6.37 -2.55
N LEU A 44 -5.81 -7.18 -2.89
CA LEU A 44 -6.04 -8.42 -3.63
C LEU A 44 -6.05 -9.63 -2.69
N HIS A 45 -6.95 -10.56 -2.95
CA HIS A 45 -7.02 -11.81 -2.20
C HIS A 45 -7.44 -12.91 -3.15
N LYS A 46 -6.63 -13.96 -3.25
CA LYS A 46 -6.88 -15.13 -4.10
C LYS A 46 -7.17 -14.73 -5.55
N GLY A 47 -6.40 -13.78 -6.06
CA GLY A 47 -6.53 -13.34 -7.45
C GLY A 47 -7.71 -12.44 -7.74
N LEU A 48 -8.45 -12.04 -6.71
CA LEU A 48 -9.62 -11.18 -6.87
C LEU A 48 -9.43 -9.88 -6.09
N ILE A 49 -10.12 -8.83 -6.55
CA ILE A 49 -10.15 -7.58 -5.82
C ILE A 49 -11.11 -7.75 -4.64
N GLU A 50 -10.53 -7.75 -3.45
CA GLU A 50 -11.32 -7.91 -2.22
C GLU A 50 -11.93 -6.58 -1.80
N GLU A 51 -11.13 -5.50 -1.88
CA GLU A 51 -11.59 -4.17 -1.52
C GLU A 51 -10.69 -3.14 -2.18
N GLN A 52 -11.22 -1.97 -2.52
CA GLN A 52 -10.42 -0.90 -3.10
C GLN A 52 -11.00 0.46 -2.73
N GLY A 53 -10.16 1.47 -2.74
CA GLY A 53 -10.60 2.83 -2.44
C GLY A 53 -9.43 3.74 -2.08
N PRO A 54 -9.74 4.98 -1.66
CA PRO A 54 -8.71 5.89 -1.20
C PRO A 54 -7.99 5.34 0.04
N PRO A 55 -6.70 5.64 0.21
CA PRO A 55 -5.95 5.11 1.35
C PRO A 55 -6.58 5.41 2.70
N ALA A 56 -7.10 6.62 2.88
CA ALA A 56 -7.71 6.99 4.15
C ALA A 56 -8.87 6.08 4.53
N GLU A 57 -9.68 5.70 3.55
CA GLU A 57 -10.82 4.83 3.81
C GLU A 57 -10.40 3.37 3.93
N LEU A 58 -9.54 2.91 3.02
CA LEU A 58 -9.16 1.51 2.99
C LEU A 58 -8.36 1.12 4.23
N PHE A 59 -7.46 1.98 4.69
CA PHE A 59 -6.65 1.70 5.87
C PHE A 59 -7.32 2.14 7.17
N GLY A 60 -8.12 3.21 7.13
CA GLY A 60 -8.75 3.76 8.32
C GLY A 60 -10.09 3.10 8.67
N ASN A 61 -10.79 2.60 7.67
CA ASN A 61 -12.11 1.98 7.88
C ASN A 61 -12.32 0.82 6.92
N PRO A 62 -11.48 -0.22 6.99
CA PRO A 62 -11.63 -1.37 6.09
C PRO A 62 -12.94 -2.09 6.36
N LYS A 63 -13.63 -2.43 5.28
CA LYS A 63 -14.93 -3.10 5.38
C LYS A 63 -14.82 -4.61 5.28
N SER A 64 -13.84 -5.10 4.52
CA SER A 64 -13.63 -6.53 4.37
C SER A 64 -13.02 -7.12 5.66
N PRO A 65 -13.62 -8.18 6.23
CA PRO A 65 -12.99 -8.84 7.37
C PRO A 65 -11.58 -9.36 7.08
N ARG A 66 -11.34 -9.79 5.84
CA ARG A 66 -10.02 -10.25 5.45
C ARG A 66 -9.01 -9.11 5.46
N LEU A 67 -9.40 -7.94 4.96
CA LEU A 67 -8.54 -6.77 4.98
C LEU A 67 -8.27 -6.31 6.42
N GLN A 68 -9.31 -6.32 7.26
CA GLN A 68 -9.15 -5.97 8.67
C GLN A 68 -8.12 -6.87 9.34
N GLN A 69 -8.19 -8.16 9.07
CA GLN A 69 -7.27 -9.12 9.64
C GLN A 69 -5.84 -8.89 9.11
N PHE A 70 -5.71 -8.63 7.82
CA PHE A 70 -4.42 -8.38 7.20
C PHE A 70 -3.76 -7.14 7.81
N LEU A 71 -4.51 -6.05 7.91
CA LEU A 71 -3.98 -4.79 8.46
C LEU A 71 -3.63 -4.92 9.93
N SER A 72 -4.43 -5.65 10.69
CA SER A 72 -4.16 -5.91 12.09
C SER A 72 -2.81 -6.58 12.30
N GLY A 73 -2.44 -7.50 11.42
CA GLY A 73 -1.13 -8.14 11.48
C GLY A 73 0.00 -7.26 10.96
N ALA A 74 -0.28 -6.50 9.89
CA ALA A 74 0.76 -5.73 9.20
C ALA A 74 1.13 -4.43 9.92
N LEU A 75 0.21 -3.87 10.70
CA LEU A 75 0.41 -2.57 11.36
C LEU A 75 0.70 -2.69 12.85
N LYS A 76 1.00 -3.88 13.31
CA LYS A 76 1.36 -4.08 14.71
C LYS A 76 2.73 -3.53 15.02
#